data_7358279d328813e5684f7dc59f190577
#
_entry.id   7358279d328813e5684f7dc59f190577
#
_cell.length_a   1.000
_cell.length_b   1.000
_cell.length_c   1.000
_cell.angle_alpha   90.00
_cell.angle_beta   90.00
_cell.angle_gamma   90.00
#
_symmetry.space_group_name_H-M   'P 1'
#
loop_
_entity.id
_entity.type
_entity.pdbx_description
1 polymer ?
#
loop_
_entity_poly.entity_id
_entity_poly.type
_entity_poly.pdbx_seq_one_letter_code
_entity_poly.pdbx_strand_id
1 'polypeptide(L)'
;MPGPIGDSSYYTAPFNGSWDRVWKVNKAEIEEWLMNPRKVSPPQSVLDWPAHGDVSFGQAANLAPFVDVDGDGQYDPINDFDYPVIKGDQAVYFIFNDDARIFSFAPEEKLGIEIHGMAYGFDCPEDTALNHALFMEYTLFNRSSEDYHDFHIGSWTDFDLGNAQDDYVGSDPLRNLVFGYNGDNYDQDGGGITAYRNNLPAQGIRLLKGLSLANDATDNMPSVSFGGNYNGFGMGDGIVDNEQQGMHCFWGLGFNAGTPGDPGPDFLQNAQHHYNLMHGNWMNGVPMTYGGSGYDPSNPQAIECRFMYPDSSDTVHMGTAGVAAPFWDEESAEILP
;
A
#
# COMPACT_ATOMS: atom_id res chain seq x y z
N MET A 1 -5.95 -6.92 13.33
CA MET A 1 -7.21 -7.65 13.61
C MET A 1 -8.28 -7.17 12.66
N PRO A 2 -9.17 -8.03 12.13
CA PRO A 2 -10.31 -7.57 11.36
C PRO A 2 -11.26 -6.70 12.19
N GLY A 3 -11.83 -5.66 11.54
CA GLY A 3 -12.84 -4.78 12.10
C GLY A 3 -12.34 -3.47 12.68
N PRO A 4 -13.26 -2.64 13.18
CA PRO A 4 -12.95 -1.36 13.79
C PRO A 4 -12.36 -1.52 15.19
N ILE A 5 -11.68 -0.48 15.67
CA ILE A 5 -11.23 -0.39 17.06
C ILE A 5 -12.44 -0.26 17.98
N GLY A 6 -12.42 -1.02 19.08
CA GLY A 6 -13.42 -0.99 20.12
C GLY A 6 -12.79 -0.84 21.51
N ASP A 7 -13.62 -0.79 22.53
CA ASP A 7 -13.16 -0.79 23.91
C ASP A 7 -12.78 -2.21 24.40
N SER A 8 -12.31 -2.31 25.64
CA SER A 8 -11.91 -3.58 26.24
C SER A 8 -13.04 -4.61 26.31
N SER A 9 -14.30 -4.18 26.38
CA SER A 9 -15.47 -5.08 26.41
C SER A 9 -15.69 -5.77 25.07
N TYR A 10 -15.42 -5.09 23.97
CA TYR A 10 -15.45 -5.66 22.62
C TYR A 10 -14.46 -6.82 22.47
N TYR A 11 -13.22 -6.63 22.94
CA TYR A 11 -12.16 -7.63 22.81
C TYR A 11 -12.30 -8.80 23.78
N THR A 12 -13.05 -8.65 24.87
CA THR A 12 -13.33 -9.71 25.83
C THR A 12 -14.61 -10.49 25.52
N ALA A 13 -15.48 -9.94 24.66
CA ALA A 13 -16.65 -10.65 24.17
C ALA A 13 -16.24 -11.88 23.33
N PRO A 14 -17.08 -12.92 23.27
CA PRO A 14 -16.83 -14.05 22.37
C PRO A 14 -16.70 -13.56 20.93
N PHE A 15 -15.58 -13.88 20.28
CA PHE A 15 -15.35 -13.53 18.88
C PHE A 15 -16.43 -14.22 18.01
N ASN A 16 -17.22 -13.41 17.32
CA ASN A 16 -18.32 -13.90 16.49
C ASN A 16 -17.99 -13.91 14.98
N GLY A 17 -16.79 -13.45 14.60
CA GLY A 17 -16.34 -13.42 13.20
C GLY A 17 -17.04 -12.38 12.31
N SER A 18 -17.86 -11.51 12.89
CA SER A 18 -18.67 -10.56 12.09
C SER A 18 -17.83 -9.62 11.22
N TRP A 19 -16.62 -9.29 11.65
CA TRP A 19 -15.69 -8.43 10.94
C TRP A 19 -14.60 -9.19 10.16
N ASP A 20 -14.48 -10.51 10.33
CA ASP A 20 -13.53 -11.34 9.59
C ASP A 20 -14.10 -11.68 8.20
N ARG A 21 -14.34 -10.64 7.43
CA ARG A 21 -14.93 -10.69 6.09
C ARG A 21 -14.60 -9.43 5.29
N VAL A 22 -14.87 -9.50 4.01
CA VAL A 22 -14.87 -8.35 3.09
C VAL A 22 -16.28 -8.13 2.53
N TRP A 23 -16.60 -6.91 2.15
CA TRP A 23 -17.88 -6.52 1.57
C TRP A 23 -17.69 -6.21 0.10
N LYS A 24 -18.15 -7.13 -0.74
CA LYS A 24 -18.11 -6.98 -2.19
C LYS A 24 -19.41 -6.35 -2.68
N VAL A 25 -19.31 -5.31 -3.50
CA VAL A 25 -20.44 -4.61 -4.09
C VAL A 25 -20.16 -4.35 -5.57
N ASN A 26 -21.20 -4.53 -6.40
CA ASN A 26 -21.18 -4.18 -7.82
C ASN A 26 -22.02 -2.92 -8.05
N LYS A 27 -21.49 -1.98 -8.79
CA LYS A 27 -22.17 -0.74 -9.15
C LYS A 27 -23.48 -0.99 -9.89
N ALA A 28 -23.47 -1.95 -10.83
CA ALA A 28 -24.65 -2.31 -11.60
C ALA A 28 -25.81 -2.81 -10.73
N GLU A 29 -25.54 -3.55 -9.63
CA GLU A 29 -26.57 -4.02 -8.68
C GLU A 29 -27.23 -2.84 -7.94
N ILE A 30 -26.45 -1.86 -7.53
CA ILE A 30 -26.96 -0.63 -6.91
C ILE A 30 -27.84 0.14 -7.92
N GLU A 31 -27.33 0.38 -9.12
CA GLU A 31 -28.02 1.16 -10.15
C GLU A 31 -29.34 0.49 -10.58
N GLU A 32 -29.33 -0.83 -10.79
CA GLU A 32 -30.55 -1.59 -11.13
C GLU A 32 -31.59 -1.48 -10.02
N TRP A 33 -31.21 -1.64 -8.76
CA TRP A 33 -32.11 -1.47 -7.63
C TRP A 33 -32.67 -0.05 -7.55
N LEU A 34 -31.82 0.97 -7.67
CA LEU A 34 -32.23 2.38 -7.60
C LEU A 34 -33.18 2.82 -8.71
N MET A 35 -33.29 2.08 -9.83
CA MET A 35 -34.34 2.35 -10.85
C MET A 35 -35.75 2.16 -10.31
N ASN A 36 -35.98 1.25 -9.36
CA ASN A 36 -37.28 0.96 -8.77
C ASN A 36 -37.21 0.56 -7.28
N PRO A 37 -36.60 1.36 -6.40
CA PRO A 37 -36.24 0.94 -5.03
C PRO A 37 -37.46 0.64 -4.16
N ARG A 38 -38.64 1.20 -4.50
CA ARG A 38 -39.91 0.91 -3.80
C ARG A 38 -40.57 -0.39 -4.21
N LYS A 39 -40.12 -1.06 -5.28
CA LYS A 39 -40.71 -2.28 -5.82
C LYS A 39 -39.78 -3.49 -5.74
N VAL A 40 -38.51 -3.23 -5.63
CA VAL A 40 -37.47 -4.26 -5.59
C VAL A 40 -36.75 -4.14 -4.25
N SER A 41 -36.52 -5.24 -3.58
CA SER A 41 -35.68 -5.24 -2.34
C SER A 41 -34.26 -4.88 -2.64
N PRO A 42 -33.57 -4.19 -1.72
CA PRO A 42 -32.15 -3.93 -1.87
C PRO A 42 -31.34 -5.24 -2.06
N PRO A 43 -30.30 -5.25 -2.88
CA PRO A 43 -29.37 -6.36 -2.95
C PRO A 43 -28.75 -6.69 -1.57
N GLN A 44 -28.38 -7.95 -1.35
CA GLN A 44 -27.79 -8.35 -0.08
C GLN A 44 -26.47 -7.61 0.19
N SER A 45 -25.70 -7.30 -0.85
CA SER A 45 -24.47 -6.49 -0.78
C SER A 45 -24.72 -5.08 -0.24
N VAL A 46 -25.88 -4.50 -0.52
CA VAL A 46 -26.31 -3.20 0.01
C VAL A 46 -26.81 -3.34 1.45
N LEU A 47 -27.61 -4.39 1.75
CA LEU A 47 -28.10 -4.64 3.11
C LEU A 47 -26.99 -4.92 4.12
N ASP A 48 -25.93 -5.62 3.68
CA ASP A 48 -24.80 -6.02 4.54
C ASP A 48 -23.74 -4.93 4.68
N TRP A 49 -23.89 -3.77 4.04
CA TRP A 49 -22.85 -2.73 4.03
C TRP A 49 -22.53 -2.23 5.45
N PRO A 50 -21.24 -2.18 5.87
CA PRO A 50 -20.87 -1.90 7.24
C PRO A 50 -20.77 -0.38 7.50
N ALA A 51 -21.86 0.34 7.25
CA ALA A 51 -21.89 1.80 7.37
C ALA A 51 -21.63 2.29 8.78
N HIS A 52 -22.03 1.53 9.80
CA HIS A 52 -21.94 1.90 11.21
C HIS A 52 -21.23 0.86 12.06
N GLY A 53 -20.49 1.35 13.06
CA GLY A 53 -19.95 0.53 14.14
C GLY A 53 -20.91 0.47 15.34
N ASP A 54 -20.63 -0.45 16.24
CA ASP A 54 -21.37 -0.58 17.48
C ASP A 54 -20.77 0.34 18.55
N VAL A 55 -21.39 1.50 18.74
CA VAL A 55 -20.96 2.49 19.74
C VAL A 55 -21.03 1.98 21.18
N SER A 56 -21.83 0.94 21.45
CA SER A 56 -21.88 0.33 22.78
C SER A 56 -20.61 -0.45 23.13
N PHE A 57 -19.81 -0.79 22.13
CA PHE A 57 -18.48 -1.39 22.24
C PHE A 57 -17.35 -0.38 21.97
N GLY A 58 -17.64 0.92 21.98
CA GLY A 58 -16.63 1.95 21.76
C GLY A 58 -16.17 2.11 20.31
N GLN A 59 -16.84 1.43 19.36
CA GLN A 59 -16.54 1.59 17.94
C GLN A 59 -17.00 2.96 17.41
N ALA A 60 -16.38 3.43 16.33
CA ALA A 60 -16.81 4.65 15.67
C ALA A 60 -18.22 4.49 15.11
N ALA A 61 -19.07 5.53 15.26
CA ALA A 61 -20.44 5.50 14.78
C ALA A 61 -20.51 5.31 13.26
N ASN A 62 -19.64 5.99 12.50
CA ASN A 62 -19.57 5.90 11.04
C ASN A 62 -18.30 5.16 10.62
N LEU A 63 -18.46 4.16 9.77
CA LEU A 63 -17.38 3.33 9.23
C LEU A 63 -17.33 3.43 7.69
N ALA A 64 -18.03 2.52 6.99
CA ALA A 64 -18.02 2.53 5.53
C ALA A 64 -18.83 3.71 4.97
N PRO A 65 -18.33 4.42 3.95
CA PRO A 65 -19.04 5.56 3.36
C PRO A 65 -20.32 5.11 2.64
N PHE A 66 -21.37 5.90 2.77
CA PHE A 66 -22.65 5.67 2.11
C PHE A 66 -23.29 6.98 1.65
N VAL A 67 -24.23 6.88 0.71
CA VAL A 67 -25.12 7.98 0.35
C VAL A 67 -26.29 7.93 1.29
N ASP A 68 -26.43 8.97 2.08
CA ASP A 68 -27.53 9.25 3.00
C ASP A 68 -28.56 10.08 2.22
N VAL A 69 -29.65 9.45 1.83
CA VAL A 69 -30.62 10.02 0.89
C VAL A 69 -31.53 11.04 1.56
N ASP A 70 -31.90 10.82 2.82
CA ASP A 70 -32.78 11.70 3.57
C ASP A 70 -32.02 12.66 4.53
N GLY A 71 -30.73 12.42 4.75
CA GLY A 71 -29.84 13.29 5.53
C GLY A 71 -29.96 13.11 7.04
N ASP A 72 -30.41 11.94 7.51
CA ASP A 72 -30.59 11.67 8.93
C ASP A 72 -29.33 11.10 9.61
N GLY A 73 -28.31 10.73 8.84
CA GLY A 73 -27.04 10.20 9.31
C GLY A 73 -27.09 8.70 9.67
N GLN A 74 -28.16 7.99 9.35
CA GLN A 74 -28.30 6.56 9.55
C GLN A 74 -28.32 5.85 8.19
N TYR A 75 -27.87 4.62 8.15
CA TYR A 75 -27.90 3.80 6.94
C TYR A 75 -29.13 2.90 6.95
N ASP A 76 -30.15 3.28 6.19
CA ASP A 76 -31.40 2.50 6.03
C ASP A 76 -31.73 2.30 4.53
N PRO A 77 -31.20 1.26 3.89
CA PRO A 77 -31.50 0.99 2.49
C PRO A 77 -32.96 0.56 2.25
N ILE A 78 -33.69 0.15 3.29
CA ILE A 78 -35.08 -0.35 3.15
C ILE A 78 -36.06 0.80 3.13
N ASN A 79 -35.98 1.74 4.06
CA ASN A 79 -36.94 2.82 4.20
C ASN A 79 -36.53 4.09 3.48
N ASP A 80 -35.23 4.42 3.52
CA ASP A 80 -34.69 5.70 3.05
C ASP A 80 -33.91 5.56 1.74
N PHE A 81 -33.68 4.30 1.29
CA PHE A 81 -32.98 3.96 0.04
C PHE A 81 -31.50 4.35 0.01
N ASP A 82 -30.86 4.35 1.16
CA ASP A 82 -29.43 4.59 1.27
C ASP A 82 -28.60 3.49 0.61
N TYR A 83 -27.45 3.84 0.10
CA TYR A 83 -26.62 2.89 -0.63
C TYR A 83 -25.12 3.14 -0.44
N PRO A 84 -24.28 2.08 -0.60
CA PRO A 84 -22.83 2.18 -0.50
C PRO A 84 -22.22 3.21 -1.43
N VAL A 85 -21.27 4.00 -0.94
CA VAL A 85 -20.36 4.75 -1.81
C VAL A 85 -19.21 3.85 -2.20
N ILE A 86 -19.12 3.49 -3.47
CA ILE A 86 -18.04 2.67 -4.02
C ILE A 86 -17.33 3.39 -5.17
N LYS A 87 -16.12 2.92 -5.47
CA LYS A 87 -15.36 3.33 -6.65
C LYS A 87 -15.30 2.19 -7.66
N GLY A 88 -15.11 2.52 -8.93
CA GLY A 88 -15.09 1.54 -10.01
C GLY A 88 -16.45 0.91 -10.28
N ASP A 89 -16.46 -0.18 -11.04
CA ASP A 89 -17.65 -0.95 -11.38
C ASP A 89 -17.89 -2.10 -10.40
N GLN A 90 -16.83 -2.56 -9.75
CA GLN A 90 -16.85 -3.49 -8.62
C GLN A 90 -15.89 -3.01 -7.55
N ALA A 91 -16.33 -3.06 -6.29
CA ALA A 91 -15.48 -2.76 -5.14
C ALA A 91 -15.56 -3.85 -4.06
N VAL A 92 -14.48 -3.97 -3.32
CA VAL A 92 -14.37 -4.78 -2.11
C VAL A 92 -13.89 -3.87 -0.99
N TYR A 93 -14.72 -3.75 0.05
CA TYR A 93 -14.40 -2.94 1.23
C TYR A 93 -14.02 -3.83 2.41
N PHE A 94 -13.11 -3.37 3.25
CA PHE A 94 -12.65 -4.08 4.45
C PHE A 94 -12.11 -3.11 5.50
N ILE A 95 -12.14 -3.56 6.76
CA ILE A 95 -11.60 -2.80 7.91
C ILE A 95 -10.67 -3.70 8.69
N PHE A 96 -9.56 -3.15 9.16
CA PHE A 96 -8.65 -3.81 10.08
C PHE A 96 -7.94 -2.80 11.00
N ASN A 97 -7.35 -3.30 12.09
CA ASN A 97 -6.69 -2.49 13.09
C ASN A 97 -5.56 -3.23 13.79
N ASP A 98 -4.74 -2.50 14.55
CA ASP A 98 -3.63 -3.02 15.34
C ASP A 98 -3.93 -3.15 16.85
N ASP A 99 -5.16 -2.87 17.31
CA ASP A 99 -5.46 -2.71 18.74
C ASP A 99 -5.66 -4.03 19.51
N ALA A 100 -6.19 -5.08 18.86
CA ALA A 100 -6.73 -6.23 19.61
C ALA A 100 -5.71 -7.18 20.21
N ARG A 101 -4.50 -7.29 19.69
CA ARG A 101 -3.51 -8.27 20.13
C ARG A 101 -2.09 -7.73 19.99
N ILE A 102 -1.23 -8.18 20.90
CA ILE A 102 0.21 -8.08 20.72
C ILE A 102 0.59 -9.06 19.62
N PHE A 103 1.16 -8.57 18.54
CA PHE A 103 1.72 -9.41 17.49
C PHE A 103 3.01 -10.06 17.96
N SER A 104 3.20 -11.35 17.64
CA SER A 104 4.42 -12.07 18.05
C SER A 104 5.71 -11.48 17.45
N PHE A 105 5.58 -10.73 16.34
CA PHE A 105 6.70 -10.08 15.64
C PHE A 105 7.02 -8.68 16.17
N ALA A 106 6.05 -8.02 16.81
CA ALA A 106 6.22 -6.71 17.42
C ALA A 106 5.45 -6.72 18.74
N PRO A 107 6.07 -7.24 19.82
CA PRO A 107 5.43 -7.32 21.14
C PRO A 107 5.29 -5.96 21.83
N GLU A 108 5.45 -4.89 21.10
CA GLU A 108 5.53 -3.52 21.55
C GLU A 108 4.16 -2.85 21.58
N GLU A 109 4.13 -1.58 21.91
CA GLU A 109 2.88 -0.84 22.08
C GLU A 109 2.14 -0.71 20.76
N LYS A 110 0.80 -0.80 20.84
CA LYS A 110 -0.09 -0.61 19.71
C LYS A 110 -0.13 0.87 19.35
N LEU A 111 -0.27 1.16 18.06
CA LEU A 111 -0.47 2.54 17.60
C LEU A 111 -1.93 3.00 17.74
N GLY A 112 -2.89 2.08 17.80
CA GLY A 112 -4.31 2.42 17.79
C GLY A 112 -4.74 2.98 16.44
N ILE A 113 -4.22 2.41 15.37
CA ILE A 113 -4.55 2.79 14.00
C ILE A 113 -5.63 1.85 13.45
N GLU A 114 -6.72 2.44 12.98
CA GLU A 114 -7.79 1.76 12.24
C GLU A 114 -7.65 2.08 10.76
N ILE A 115 -7.71 1.06 9.93
CA ILE A 115 -7.51 1.18 8.48
C ILE A 115 -8.76 0.69 7.76
N HIS A 116 -9.34 1.56 6.94
CA HIS A 116 -10.41 1.22 6.01
C HIS A 116 -9.83 1.10 4.61
N GLY A 117 -10.01 -0.05 3.99
CA GLY A 117 -9.53 -0.32 2.65
C GLY A 117 -10.66 -0.51 1.66
N MET A 118 -10.48 0.00 0.44
CA MET A 118 -11.32 -0.29 -0.71
C MET A 118 -10.46 -0.70 -1.89
N ALA A 119 -10.61 -1.95 -2.32
CA ALA A 119 -10.04 -2.43 -3.58
C ALA A 119 -11.13 -2.36 -4.65
N TYR A 120 -10.81 -1.82 -5.84
CA TYR A 120 -11.81 -1.66 -6.89
C TYR A 120 -11.19 -1.75 -8.29
N GLY A 121 -12.01 -2.12 -9.25
CA GLY A 121 -11.64 -2.22 -10.66
C GLY A 121 -12.72 -1.67 -11.57
N PHE A 122 -12.35 -1.51 -12.84
CA PHE A 122 -13.21 -1.02 -13.90
C PHE A 122 -13.42 -2.07 -14.97
N ASP A 123 -14.62 -2.17 -15.49
CA ASP A 123 -14.93 -2.91 -16.73
C ASP A 123 -14.86 -1.94 -17.90
N CYS A 124 -13.66 -1.78 -18.45
CA CYS A 124 -13.34 -0.82 -19.50
C CYS A 124 -12.54 -1.48 -20.63
N PRO A 125 -13.18 -2.33 -21.46
CA PRO A 125 -12.48 -3.09 -22.51
C PRO A 125 -11.73 -2.25 -23.54
N GLU A 126 -12.18 -1.01 -23.78
CA GLU A 126 -11.54 -0.06 -24.69
C GLU A 126 -10.29 0.62 -24.11
N ASP A 127 -10.09 0.58 -22.80
CA ASP A 127 -8.87 1.04 -22.13
C ASP A 127 -8.21 -0.13 -21.38
N THR A 128 -7.25 -0.76 -22.05
CA THR A 128 -6.56 -1.94 -21.51
C THR A 128 -5.77 -1.62 -20.24
N ALA A 129 -5.32 -0.40 -20.03
CA ALA A 129 -4.60 -0.01 -18.83
C ALA A 129 -5.54 -0.01 -17.61
N LEU A 130 -6.74 0.56 -17.75
CA LEU A 130 -7.74 0.52 -16.68
C LEU A 130 -8.28 -0.89 -16.45
N ASN A 131 -8.51 -1.64 -17.53
CA ASN A 131 -9.07 -3.00 -17.46
C ASN A 131 -8.13 -4.01 -16.79
N HIS A 132 -6.82 -3.75 -16.79
CA HIS A 132 -5.80 -4.58 -16.13
C HIS A 132 -5.25 -3.96 -14.84
N ALA A 133 -5.88 -2.92 -14.32
CA ALA A 133 -5.49 -2.28 -13.07
C ALA A 133 -6.44 -2.62 -11.93
N LEU A 134 -5.86 -2.96 -10.78
CA LEU A 134 -6.57 -3.02 -9.51
C LEU A 134 -6.17 -1.79 -8.70
N PHE A 135 -7.15 -1.00 -8.30
CA PHE A 135 -6.94 0.16 -7.45
C PHE A 135 -7.17 -0.21 -5.99
N MET A 136 -6.33 0.29 -5.11
CA MET A 136 -6.47 0.11 -3.67
C MET A 136 -6.38 1.47 -3.00
N GLU A 137 -7.37 1.80 -2.19
CA GLU A 137 -7.41 3.01 -1.39
C GLU A 137 -7.46 2.65 0.08
N TYR A 138 -6.61 3.29 0.88
CA TYR A 138 -6.58 3.11 2.32
C TYR A 138 -6.82 4.45 3.01
N THR A 139 -7.76 4.47 3.95
CA THR A 139 -7.97 5.59 4.86
C THR A 139 -7.54 5.16 6.26
N LEU A 140 -6.62 5.91 6.84
CA LEU A 140 -6.07 5.64 8.15
C LEU A 140 -6.70 6.58 9.18
N PHE A 141 -7.19 5.99 10.26
CA PHE A 141 -7.75 6.71 11.39
C PHE A 141 -6.89 6.50 12.62
N ASN A 142 -6.31 7.57 13.15
CA ASN A 142 -5.72 7.55 14.47
C ASN A 142 -6.85 7.56 15.51
N ARG A 143 -7.06 6.41 16.17
CA ARG A 143 -8.04 6.26 17.25
C ARG A 143 -7.39 6.36 18.64
N SER A 144 -6.07 6.52 18.69
CA SER A 144 -5.36 6.76 19.94
C SER A 144 -5.48 8.22 20.40
N SER A 145 -4.95 8.52 21.58
CA SER A 145 -4.80 9.89 22.09
C SER A 145 -3.46 10.52 21.74
N GLU A 146 -2.59 9.77 21.04
CA GLU A 146 -1.22 10.18 20.77
C GLU A 146 -1.09 10.83 19.41
N ASP A 147 -0.22 11.82 19.31
CA ASP A 147 0.23 12.40 18.05
C ASP A 147 1.48 11.64 17.57
N TYR A 148 1.41 11.09 16.36
CA TYR A 148 2.54 10.37 15.75
C TYR A 148 3.38 11.31 14.89
N HIS A 149 4.68 11.34 15.19
CA HIS A 149 5.69 12.02 14.39
C HIS A 149 6.52 10.97 13.64
N ASP A 150 7.03 11.35 12.46
CA ASP A 150 7.86 10.47 11.65
C ASP A 150 7.14 9.14 11.30
N PHE A 151 5.89 9.27 10.88
CA PHE A 151 5.01 8.15 10.57
C PHE A 151 5.24 7.67 9.13
N HIS A 152 5.51 6.38 8.97
CA HIS A 152 5.76 5.76 7.69
C HIS A 152 4.72 4.67 7.38
N ILE A 153 4.38 4.54 6.11
CA ILE A 153 3.58 3.42 5.59
C ILE A 153 4.43 2.67 4.58
N GLY A 154 4.54 1.36 4.75
CA GLY A 154 5.17 0.45 3.80
C GLY A 154 4.17 -0.53 3.21
N SER A 155 4.35 -0.87 1.95
CA SER A 155 3.70 -2.01 1.31
C SER A 155 4.71 -3.12 1.14
N TRP A 156 4.36 -4.32 1.62
CA TRP A 156 5.08 -5.55 1.32
C TRP A 156 4.39 -6.24 0.16
N THR A 157 5.15 -6.62 -0.84
CA THR A 157 4.63 -7.33 -2.01
C THR A 157 5.61 -8.43 -2.40
N ASP A 158 5.06 -9.60 -2.64
CA ASP A 158 5.75 -10.76 -3.16
C ASP A 158 5.27 -10.95 -4.61
N PHE A 159 6.15 -10.70 -5.56
CA PHE A 159 5.84 -10.82 -6.99
C PHE A 159 6.23 -12.23 -7.46
N ASP A 160 5.23 -13.06 -7.77
CA ASP A 160 5.41 -14.39 -8.35
C ASP A 160 4.88 -14.40 -9.79
N LEU A 161 5.76 -14.36 -10.78
CA LEU A 161 5.40 -14.31 -12.20
C LEU A 161 5.74 -15.64 -12.89
N GLY A 162 4.95 -16.68 -12.62
CA GLY A 162 5.24 -18.03 -13.13
C GLY A 162 6.24 -18.75 -12.22
N ASN A 163 7.47 -18.92 -12.68
CA ASN A 163 8.54 -19.46 -11.86
C ASN A 163 9.24 -18.32 -11.09
N ALA A 164 8.84 -18.09 -9.87
CA ALA A 164 9.36 -17.01 -9.00
C ALA A 164 10.89 -17.05 -8.75
N GLN A 165 11.60 -18.06 -9.24
CA GLN A 165 13.05 -18.19 -9.01
C GLN A 165 13.90 -17.48 -10.08
N ASP A 166 13.28 -17.04 -11.18
CA ASP A 166 13.89 -16.28 -12.25
C ASP A 166 13.23 -14.89 -12.44
N ASP A 167 12.42 -14.47 -11.46
CA ASP A 167 11.84 -13.14 -11.42
C ASP A 167 12.83 -12.12 -10.84
N TYR A 168 12.88 -10.95 -11.45
CA TYR A 168 13.60 -9.78 -10.97
C TYR A 168 12.65 -8.66 -10.58
N VAL A 169 13.13 -7.74 -9.74
CA VAL A 169 12.40 -6.54 -9.34
C VAL A 169 13.11 -5.26 -9.80
N GLY A 170 12.36 -4.20 -9.91
CA GLY A 170 12.90 -2.89 -10.26
C GLY A 170 12.05 -1.75 -9.71
N SER A 171 12.57 -0.54 -9.82
CA SER A 171 11.87 0.66 -9.39
C SER A 171 11.93 1.78 -10.43
N ASP A 172 10.88 2.59 -10.46
CA ASP A 172 10.86 3.88 -11.16
C ASP A 172 10.54 4.97 -10.10
N PRO A 173 11.56 5.53 -9.47
CA PRO A 173 11.40 6.50 -8.40
C PRO A 173 10.56 7.71 -8.81
N LEU A 174 10.73 8.19 -10.05
CA LEU A 174 10.04 9.38 -10.54
C LEU A 174 8.54 9.16 -10.78
N ARG A 175 8.15 7.91 -11.03
CA ARG A 175 6.73 7.55 -11.22
C ARG A 175 6.10 6.90 -10.00
N ASN A 176 6.80 6.83 -8.87
CA ASN A 176 6.33 6.13 -7.66
C ASN A 176 5.94 4.67 -7.95
N LEU A 177 6.72 3.97 -8.76
CA LEU A 177 6.43 2.64 -9.27
C LEU A 177 7.50 1.64 -8.84
N VAL A 178 7.06 0.47 -8.40
CA VAL A 178 7.88 -0.73 -8.23
C VAL A 178 7.28 -1.85 -9.07
N PHE A 179 8.09 -2.76 -9.59
CA PHE A 179 7.60 -3.79 -10.49
C PHE A 179 8.46 -5.07 -10.40
N GLY A 180 7.81 -6.20 -10.72
CA GLY A 180 8.45 -7.48 -10.94
C GLY A 180 8.34 -7.87 -12.42
N TYR A 181 9.33 -8.56 -12.92
CA TYR A 181 9.42 -9.03 -14.30
C TYR A 181 10.30 -10.28 -14.38
N ASN A 182 10.08 -11.14 -15.38
CA ASN A 182 10.92 -12.30 -15.61
C ASN A 182 12.34 -11.91 -16.04
N GLY A 183 13.37 -12.45 -15.40
CA GLY A 183 14.76 -12.07 -15.59
C GLY A 183 15.35 -12.45 -16.94
N ASP A 184 14.77 -13.40 -17.68
CA ASP A 184 15.19 -13.78 -19.00
C ASP A 184 14.05 -13.75 -20.03
N ASN A 185 14.25 -14.27 -21.22
CA ASN A 185 13.27 -14.25 -22.31
C ASN A 185 12.35 -15.48 -22.35
N TYR A 186 12.36 -16.31 -21.31
CA TYR A 186 11.59 -17.54 -21.28
C TYR A 186 11.34 -18.02 -19.84
N ASP A 187 10.10 -17.99 -19.42
CA ASP A 187 9.68 -18.48 -18.11
C ASP A 187 9.53 -20.02 -18.14
N GLN A 188 10.25 -20.73 -17.26
CA GLN A 188 10.24 -22.18 -17.16
C GLN A 188 9.23 -22.63 -16.08
N ASP A 189 8.68 -23.86 -16.22
CA ASP A 189 7.89 -24.45 -15.15
C ASP A 189 8.76 -24.64 -13.90
N GLY A 190 8.29 -24.13 -12.77
CA GLY A 190 8.95 -24.23 -11.48
C GLY A 190 7.97 -24.32 -10.34
N GLY A 191 8.37 -24.90 -9.18
CA GLY A 191 7.56 -24.91 -7.97
C GLY A 191 6.16 -25.54 -8.07
N GLY A 192 5.85 -26.25 -9.16
CA GLY A 192 4.50 -26.80 -9.41
C GLY A 192 3.55 -25.81 -10.10
N ILE A 193 4.06 -24.66 -10.52
CA ILE A 193 3.31 -23.61 -11.25
C ILE A 193 3.57 -23.72 -12.74
N THR A 194 2.54 -23.49 -13.54
CA THR A 194 2.65 -23.47 -15.01
C THR A 194 3.20 -22.12 -15.46
N ALA A 195 4.30 -22.16 -16.18
CA ALA A 195 5.01 -20.99 -16.68
C ALA A 195 4.28 -20.23 -17.80
N TYR A 196 4.65 -18.96 -17.95
CA TYR A 196 4.18 -18.10 -19.04
C TYR A 196 4.93 -18.33 -20.37
N ARG A 197 6.04 -19.04 -20.35
CA ARG A 197 6.86 -19.35 -21.53
C ARG A 197 7.45 -18.10 -22.17
N ASN A 198 7.10 -17.82 -23.43
CA ASN A 198 7.51 -16.63 -24.17
C ASN A 198 6.53 -15.45 -24.03
N ASN A 199 5.45 -15.60 -23.27
CA ASN A 199 4.46 -14.55 -23.06
C ASN A 199 4.62 -13.97 -21.65
N LEU A 200 5.76 -13.36 -21.42
CA LEU A 200 6.19 -12.87 -20.11
C LEU A 200 5.35 -11.67 -19.66
N PRO A 201 4.61 -11.77 -18.55
CA PRO A 201 3.96 -10.62 -17.95
C PRO A 201 4.98 -9.78 -17.16
N ALA A 202 4.57 -8.57 -16.81
CA ALA A 202 5.16 -7.80 -15.73
C ALA A 202 4.03 -7.31 -14.82
N GLN A 203 4.30 -7.19 -13.56
CA GLN A 203 3.37 -6.68 -12.56
C GLN A 203 4.01 -5.50 -11.83
N GLY A 204 3.24 -4.46 -11.52
CA GLY A 204 3.76 -3.30 -10.81
C GLY A 204 2.77 -2.74 -9.81
N ILE A 205 3.30 -2.05 -8.82
CA ILE A 205 2.55 -1.26 -7.85
C ILE A 205 2.98 0.18 -7.98
N ARG A 206 2.01 1.06 -8.18
CA ARG A 206 2.23 2.49 -8.29
C ARG A 206 1.48 3.23 -7.20
N LEU A 207 2.19 4.06 -6.44
CA LEU A 207 1.56 5.02 -5.54
C LEU A 207 0.95 6.16 -6.37
N LEU A 208 -0.37 6.36 -6.25
CA LEU A 208 -1.12 7.40 -6.96
C LEU A 208 -1.47 8.59 -6.06
N LYS A 209 -1.42 8.37 -4.74
CA LYS A 209 -1.69 9.37 -3.72
C LYS A 209 -1.01 8.96 -2.43
N GLY A 210 -0.17 9.82 -1.88
CA GLY A 210 0.52 9.60 -0.60
C GLY A 210 -0.18 10.25 0.59
N LEU A 211 0.48 10.23 1.73
CA LEU A 211 0.05 10.98 2.90
C LEU A 211 0.20 12.48 2.63
N SER A 212 -0.75 13.27 3.13
CA SER A 212 -0.63 14.73 3.07
C SER A 212 0.55 15.20 3.93
N LEU A 213 1.28 16.18 3.44
CA LEU A 213 2.26 16.91 4.25
C LEU A 213 1.53 17.74 5.31
N ALA A 214 2.27 18.13 6.34
CA ALA A 214 1.73 19.05 7.34
C ALA A 214 1.47 20.42 6.71
N ASN A 215 0.34 21.04 7.08
CA ASN A 215 0.00 22.38 6.61
C ASN A 215 1.01 23.38 7.18
N ASP A 216 1.70 24.10 6.31
CA ASP A 216 2.69 25.12 6.68
C ASP A 216 2.47 26.47 5.99
N ALA A 217 1.32 26.61 5.30
CA ALA A 217 0.91 27.78 4.54
C ALA A 217 1.87 28.12 3.36
N THR A 218 2.55 27.09 2.83
CA THR A 218 3.40 27.23 1.64
C THR A 218 3.00 26.20 0.57
N ASP A 219 3.35 26.49 -0.68
CA ASP A 219 3.37 25.52 -1.77
C ASP A 219 4.78 24.95 -1.82
N ASN A 220 4.96 23.75 -1.28
CA ASN A 220 6.26 23.11 -1.14
C ASN A 220 6.87 22.75 -2.50
N MET A 221 8.11 23.11 -2.72
CA MET A 221 8.81 22.82 -3.97
C MET A 221 9.44 21.43 -3.97
N PRO A 222 9.38 20.70 -5.11
CA PRO A 222 10.00 19.39 -5.22
C PRO A 222 11.53 19.48 -5.11
N SER A 223 12.16 18.55 -4.39
CA SER A 223 13.61 18.49 -4.23
C SER A 223 14.10 17.03 -4.33
N VAL A 224 15.26 16.82 -4.96
CA VAL A 224 15.89 15.51 -5.08
C VAL A 224 16.63 15.07 -3.81
N SER A 225 16.79 15.95 -2.81
CA SER A 225 17.35 15.56 -1.51
C SER A 225 16.49 14.48 -0.83
N PHE A 226 17.09 13.65 0.01
CA PHE A 226 16.32 12.70 0.80
C PHE A 226 15.27 13.42 1.65
N GLY A 227 14.02 13.00 1.53
CA GLY A 227 12.86 13.67 2.14
C GLY A 227 12.33 14.88 1.37
N GLY A 228 12.92 15.23 0.23
CA GLY A 228 12.52 16.40 -0.58
C GLY A 228 11.32 16.19 -1.48
N ASN A 229 10.71 14.99 -1.47
CA ASN A 229 9.48 14.65 -2.19
C ASN A 229 9.46 15.07 -3.68
N TYR A 230 10.55 14.86 -4.43
CA TYR A 230 10.60 15.21 -5.84
C TYR A 230 9.49 14.55 -6.66
N ASN A 231 9.13 13.33 -6.31
CA ASN A 231 8.05 12.54 -6.90
C ASN A 231 6.71 12.70 -6.15
N GLY A 232 6.59 13.66 -5.24
CA GLY A 232 5.37 13.98 -4.51
C GLY A 232 4.28 14.55 -5.41
N PHE A 233 3.09 14.66 -4.86
CA PHE A 233 1.92 15.18 -5.58
C PHE A 233 1.62 16.59 -5.07
N GLY A 234 1.14 17.48 -5.96
CA GLY A 234 0.83 18.86 -5.62
C GLY A 234 2.05 19.76 -5.40
N MET A 235 3.28 19.25 -5.52
CA MET A 235 4.50 19.99 -5.25
C MET A 235 4.73 21.09 -6.28
N GLY A 236 4.75 22.36 -5.86
CA GLY A 236 5.06 23.52 -6.71
C GLY A 236 3.99 23.82 -7.76
N ASP A 237 2.73 23.50 -7.51
CA ASP A 237 1.63 23.68 -8.46
C ASP A 237 0.88 25.01 -8.28
N GLY A 238 1.25 25.83 -7.32
CA GLY A 238 0.64 27.11 -6.98
C GLY A 238 -0.51 27.03 -6.00
N ILE A 239 -0.80 25.84 -5.45
CA ILE A 239 -1.85 25.62 -4.46
C ILE A 239 -1.18 25.27 -3.13
N VAL A 240 -1.49 26.01 -2.11
CA VAL A 240 -0.93 25.89 -0.76
C VAL A 240 -1.55 24.73 -0.02
N ASP A 241 -0.76 23.96 0.72
CA ASP A 241 -1.19 22.88 1.63
C ASP A 241 -1.99 21.75 0.95
N ASN A 242 -1.71 21.47 -0.34
CA ASN A 242 -2.30 20.32 -1.05
C ASN A 242 -1.29 19.19 -1.29
N GLU A 243 -0.06 19.37 -0.84
CA GLU A 243 1.07 18.50 -1.12
C GLU A 243 0.95 17.15 -0.41
N GLN A 244 1.37 16.11 -1.12
CA GLN A 244 1.39 14.75 -0.61
C GLN A 244 2.73 14.09 -0.89
N GLN A 245 3.12 13.20 0.00
CA GLN A 245 4.36 12.45 -0.12
C GLN A 245 4.34 11.50 -1.31
N GLY A 246 5.45 11.44 -2.04
CA GLY A 246 5.75 10.37 -2.96
C GLY A 246 6.35 9.16 -2.24
N MET A 247 6.65 8.11 -2.99
CA MET A 247 7.43 6.98 -2.50
C MET A 247 8.86 7.45 -2.20
N HIS A 248 9.38 7.15 -1.02
CA HIS A 248 10.69 7.65 -0.60
C HIS A 248 11.77 6.57 -0.53
N CYS A 249 11.41 5.28 -0.56
CA CYS A 249 12.39 4.20 -0.66
C CYS A 249 11.74 2.94 -1.27
N PHE A 250 12.60 2.06 -1.83
CA PHE A 250 12.24 0.74 -2.31
C PHE A 250 13.36 -0.26 -1.99
N TRP A 251 12.95 -1.44 -1.58
CA TRP A 251 13.81 -2.58 -1.24
C TRP A 251 13.44 -3.81 -2.04
N GLY A 252 14.40 -4.43 -2.70
CA GLY A 252 14.34 -5.83 -3.13
C GLY A 252 14.96 -6.70 -2.05
N LEU A 253 14.12 -7.26 -1.16
CA LEU A 253 14.56 -8.03 0.00
C LEU A 253 14.52 -9.53 -0.27
N GLY A 254 15.45 -10.27 0.32
CA GLY A 254 15.52 -11.72 0.22
C GLY A 254 16.29 -12.26 -0.98
N PHE A 255 16.68 -11.39 -1.92
CA PHE A 255 17.44 -11.78 -3.12
C PHE A 255 18.94 -11.80 -2.87
N ASN A 256 19.43 -11.04 -1.91
CA ASN A 256 20.85 -10.91 -1.59
C ASN A 256 21.24 -11.78 -0.38
N ALA A 257 21.03 -13.10 -0.49
CA ALA A 257 21.33 -14.05 0.58
C ALA A 257 22.77 -13.86 1.10
N GLY A 258 22.90 -13.50 2.38
CA GLY A 258 24.18 -13.24 3.03
C GLY A 258 24.57 -11.77 3.15
N THR A 259 23.78 -10.84 2.63
CA THR A 259 23.97 -9.42 2.90
C THR A 259 23.60 -9.13 4.36
N PRO A 260 24.53 -8.62 5.17
CA PRO A 260 24.22 -8.28 6.56
C PRO A 260 23.14 -7.19 6.63
N GLY A 261 22.05 -7.49 7.31
CA GLY A 261 20.91 -6.56 7.44
C GLY A 261 19.76 -6.81 6.48
N ASP A 262 19.90 -7.71 5.49
CA ASP A 262 18.79 -8.24 4.73
C ASP A 262 18.01 -9.25 5.59
N PRO A 263 16.69 -9.12 5.78
CA PRO A 263 15.89 -10.09 6.54
C PRO A 263 15.84 -11.48 5.89
N GLY A 264 16.18 -11.57 4.59
CA GLY A 264 15.99 -12.79 3.81
C GLY A 264 14.50 -13.14 3.71
N PRO A 265 14.17 -14.41 3.53
CA PRO A 265 12.78 -14.88 3.53
C PRO A 265 12.16 -14.90 4.94
N ASP A 266 12.96 -14.70 5.99
CA ASP A 266 12.48 -14.61 7.36
C ASP A 266 11.93 -13.20 7.64
N PHE A 267 10.73 -13.15 8.19
CA PHE A 267 10.07 -11.88 8.50
C PHE A 267 10.85 -11.03 9.51
N LEU A 268 10.72 -9.73 9.38
CA LEU A 268 11.25 -8.75 10.33
C LEU A 268 10.76 -9.07 11.75
N GLN A 269 11.70 -9.13 12.70
CA GLN A 269 11.41 -9.68 14.03
C GLN A 269 11.14 -8.61 15.10
N ASN A 270 11.35 -7.33 14.79
CA ASN A 270 11.10 -6.25 15.74
C ASN A 270 10.82 -4.92 15.04
N ALA A 271 10.22 -3.98 15.78
CA ALA A 271 9.83 -2.67 15.28
C ALA A 271 11.00 -1.86 14.74
N GLN A 272 12.20 -1.96 15.37
CA GLN A 272 13.39 -1.24 14.91
C GLN A 272 13.84 -1.66 13.51
N HIS A 273 13.68 -2.94 13.15
CA HIS A 273 14.01 -3.42 11.80
C HIS A 273 13.08 -2.80 10.76
N HIS A 274 11.77 -2.77 11.03
CA HIS A 274 10.80 -2.12 10.15
C HIS A 274 11.10 -0.62 10.02
N TYR A 275 11.35 0.05 11.14
CA TYR A 275 11.67 1.47 11.17
C TYR A 275 12.93 1.78 10.34
N ASN A 276 13.99 0.99 10.49
CA ASN A 276 15.21 1.15 9.71
C ASN A 276 14.94 1.02 8.20
N LEU A 277 14.23 -0.02 7.77
CA LEU A 277 13.89 -0.20 6.34
C LEU A 277 13.03 0.95 5.83
N MET A 278 12.04 1.39 6.59
CA MET A 278 11.20 2.54 6.24
C MET A 278 12.00 3.85 6.08
N HIS A 279 13.19 3.94 6.68
CA HIS A 279 14.10 5.08 6.54
C HIS A 279 15.18 4.88 5.47
N GLY A 280 15.11 3.81 4.68
CA GLY A 280 16.11 3.48 3.68
C GLY A 280 17.44 2.99 4.27
N ASN A 281 17.38 2.42 5.48
CA ASN A 281 18.51 1.75 6.10
C ASN A 281 18.24 0.24 6.17
N TRP A 282 19.26 -0.58 6.06
CA TRP A 282 19.19 -2.01 6.34
C TRP A 282 18.73 -2.27 7.78
N MET A 283 18.25 -3.47 8.09
CA MET A 283 17.77 -3.82 9.44
C MET A 283 18.74 -3.44 10.55
N ASN A 284 20.04 -3.54 10.28
CA ASN A 284 21.11 -3.20 11.23
C ASN A 284 21.43 -1.70 11.33
N GLY A 285 20.65 -0.84 10.64
CA GLY A 285 20.80 0.61 10.65
C GLY A 285 21.85 1.16 9.69
N VAL A 286 22.48 0.32 8.87
CA VAL A 286 23.43 0.77 7.83
C VAL A 286 22.62 1.36 6.66
N PRO A 287 22.95 2.56 6.15
CA PRO A 287 22.29 3.11 4.97
C PRO A 287 22.41 2.19 3.75
N MET A 288 21.37 2.16 2.93
CA MET A 288 21.44 1.53 1.61
C MET A 288 22.47 2.25 0.76
N THR A 289 23.28 1.50 0.01
CA THR A 289 24.27 2.04 -0.92
C THR A 289 23.95 1.66 -2.35
N TYR A 290 24.26 2.54 -3.29
CA TYR A 290 23.98 2.33 -4.70
C TYR A 290 24.93 1.31 -5.34
N GLY A 291 24.38 0.33 -6.02
CA GLY A 291 25.15 -0.69 -6.73
C GLY A 291 25.38 -1.99 -5.94
N GLY A 292 25.72 -3.06 -6.67
CA GLY A 292 25.91 -4.39 -6.10
C GLY A 292 24.72 -4.86 -5.27
N SER A 293 24.96 -5.42 -4.11
CA SER A 293 23.92 -5.88 -3.18
C SER A 293 23.20 -4.75 -2.42
N GLY A 294 23.51 -3.48 -2.66
CA GLY A 294 22.98 -2.37 -1.88
C GLY A 294 23.63 -2.18 -0.50
N TYR A 295 24.71 -2.92 -0.18
CA TYR A 295 25.36 -2.93 1.13
C TYR A 295 26.87 -2.84 1.02
N ASP A 296 27.44 -1.65 1.24
CA ASP A 296 28.92 -1.45 1.22
C ASP A 296 29.38 -0.46 2.31
N PRO A 297 29.21 -0.79 3.60
CA PRO A 297 29.54 0.12 4.70
C PRO A 297 31.05 0.37 4.88
N SER A 298 31.90 -0.44 4.24
CA SER A 298 33.33 -0.29 4.32
C SER A 298 33.93 0.69 3.32
N ASN A 299 33.15 1.08 2.32
CA ASN A 299 33.57 1.97 1.24
C ASN A 299 33.20 3.44 1.55
N PRO A 300 34.19 4.28 1.87
CA PRO A 300 33.94 5.68 2.18
C PRO A 300 33.51 6.52 0.94
N GLN A 301 33.50 5.92 -0.25
CA GLN A 301 33.06 6.53 -1.50
C GLN A 301 31.69 5.96 -1.95
N ALA A 302 31.09 5.06 -1.17
CA ALA A 302 29.77 4.51 -1.48
C ALA A 302 28.72 5.64 -1.56
N ILE A 303 27.90 5.61 -2.57
CA ILE A 303 26.80 6.56 -2.75
C ILE A 303 25.60 6.04 -1.96
N GLU A 304 25.13 6.80 -0.96
CA GLU A 304 23.89 6.48 -0.27
C GLU A 304 22.71 6.54 -1.24
N CYS A 305 21.78 5.60 -1.14
CA CYS A 305 20.58 5.59 -1.97
C CYS A 305 19.34 5.20 -1.17
N ARG A 306 18.18 5.33 -1.82
CA ARG A 306 16.86 5.00 -1.25
C ARG A 306 16.07 4.03 -2.10
N PHE A 307 16.49 3.77 -3.32
CA PHE A 307 15.80 2.91 -4.26
C PHE A 307 16.77 1.89 -4.83
N MET A 308 16.44 0.60 -4.67
CA MET A 308 17.17 -0.47 -5.35
C MET A 308 16.71 -0.56 -6.81
N TYR A 309 17.62 -0.91 -7.68
CA TYR A 309 17.37 -1.26 -9.09
C TYR A 309 16.54 -0.22 -9.87
N PRO A 310 16.94 1.06 -9.87
CA PRO A 310 16.21 2.08 -10.61
C PRO A 310 16.46 2.05 -12.12
N ASP A 311 17.34 1.18 -12.60
CA ASP A 311 17.76 1.09 -13.99
C ASP A 311 18.16 2.48 -14.53
N SER A 312 17.57 2.91 -15.63
CA SER A 312 17.74 4.24 -16.25
C SER A 312 16.57 5.18 -15.96
N SER A 313 15.64 4.79 -15.09
CA SER A 313 14.40 5.54 -14.83
C SER A 313 14.61 6.79 -13.97
N ASP A 314 15.61 6.78 -13.09
CA ASP A 314 15.92 7.91 -12.19
C ASP A 314 16.83 8.95 -12.84
N THR A 315 16.32 9.63 -13.84
CA THR A 315 17.08 10.59 -14.67
C THR A 315 17.55 11.86 -13.93
N VAL A 316 17.03 12.13 -12.76
CA VAL A 316 17.39 13.29 -11.92
C VAL A 316 18.17 12.87 -10.66
N HIS A 317 18.42 11.56 -10.52
CA HIS A 317 19.16 11.00 -9.39
C HIS A 317 18.45 11.28 -8.04
N MET A 318 17.14 11.23 -8.01
CA MET A 318 16.35 11.41 -6.78
C MET A 318 16.71 10.34 -5.75
N GLY A 319 16.86 9.10 -6.18
CA GLY A 319 17.20 7.97 -5.32
C GLY A 319 18.58 8.07 -4.67
N THR A 320 19.44 8.96 -5.16
CA THR A 320 20.80 9.21 -4.67
C THR A 320 21.01 10.68 -4.27
N ALA A 321 19.94 11.37 -3.89
CA ALA A 321 19.94 12.78 -3.48
C ALA A 321 20.65 13.71 -4.48
N GLY A 322 20.47 13.48 -5.77
CA GLY A 322 21.06 14.27 -6.87
C GLY A 322 22.50 13.88 -7.24
N VAL A 323 23.06 12.85 -6.62
CA VAL A 323 24.40 12.36 -6.97
C VAL A 323 24.30 11.43 -8.18
N ALA A 324 25.01 11.77 -9.27
CA ALA A 324 25.00 10.93 -10.47
C ALA A 324 25.56 9.53 -10.17
N ALA A 325 24.81 8.51 -10.55
CA ALA A 325 25.15 7.11 -10.35
C ALA A 325 25.08 6.35 -11.67
N PRO A 326 25.86 5.25 -11.85
CA PRO A 326 25.81 4.44 -13.04
C PRO A 326 24.49 3.63 -13.13
N PHE A 327 24.32 2.91 -14.22
CA PHE A 327 23.20 1.95 -14.36
C PHE A 327 23.26 0.87 -13.26
N TRP A 328 22.12 0.51 -12.71
CA TRP A 328 21.98 -0.53 -11.70
C TRP A 328 20.61 -1.19 -11.77
N ASP A 329 20.61 -2.46 -12.09
CA ASP A 329 19.46 -3.36 -12.06
C ASP A 329 19.79 -4.61 -11.22
N GLU A 330 18.83 -5.49 -11.04
CA GLU A 330 19.02 -6.71 -10.27
C GLU A 330 19.94 -7.69 -10.98
N GLU A 331 19.84 -7.82 -12.30
CA GLU A 331 20.72 -8.68 -13.11
C GLU A 331 22.21 -8.29 -12.91
N SER A 332 22.52 -7.01 -12.93
CA SER A 332 23.89 -6.53 -12.71
C SER A 332 24.37 -6.70 -11.26
N ALA A 333 23.45 -6.79 -10.30
CA ALA A 333 23.75 -7.01 -8.89
C ALA A 333 24.18 -8.46 -8.61
N GLU A 334 23.61 -9.44 -9.31
CA GLU A 334 23.96 -10.86 -9.14
C GLU A 334 25.36 -11.23 -9.70
N ILE A 335 25.87 -10.44 -10.64
CA ILE A 335 27.12 -10.72 -11.34
C ILE A 335 28.37 -10.29 -10.55
N LEU A 336 28.21 -9.59 -9.44
CA LEU A 336 29.35 -9.16 -8.62
C LEU A 336 29.67 -10.21 -7.55
N PRO A 337 30.86 -10.86 -7.64
CA PRO A 337 31.27 -11.92 -6.72
C PRO A 337 31.61 -11.41 -5.32
#